data_14142941b39a21c608460e77fc8656b6
#
_entry.id   14142941b39a21c608460e77fc8656b6
#
_cell.length_a   1.000
_cell.length_b   1.000
_cell.length_c   1.000
_cell.angle_alpha   90.00
_cell.angle_beta   90.00
_cell.angle_gamma   90.00
#
_symmetry.space_group_name_H-M   'P 1'
#
loop_
_entity.id
_entity.type
_entity.pdbx_description
1 polymer ?
#
loop_
_entity_poly.entity_id
_entity_poly.type
_entity_poly.pdbx_seq_one_letter_code
_entity_poly.pdbx_strand_id
1 'polypeptide(L)'
;MSQAWIHMGPQHPVTHGLWTFKVLTDGENIVDAECLLGYLHRCFEKIAENRIYAQFIPISNRMCYVAGLSQAYGFVKATEEALGITDQIPERAEYVRVITLEMQRIISHLVWLAAYAADIGVLTMLVYPFRDREYLLDILEHLTGARMMYNYMRIGGVAKDLYPGFEEDLLKCCDYLEERMREYRWMLDDSEIFLMRSRNIGILPKHEAVSRGATGPVLRASGVKADIRRLDPYSLYDRFDFDIPMREAGDCLARYEVRMEEIKQSIHIIRQALNELPSGELGIRVSRRVPPASIYSRIEDPRGEYGYYLISGKRHETKGFVPAAEPWRVKIRSAAFSNLSIGPYMVKGGKLADLPVIIASIDLCIGEVDR
;
A
#
# COMPACT_ATOMS: atom_id res chain seq x y z
N MET A 1 -5.15 41.32 4.35
CA MET A 1 -4.44 40.94 3.12
C MET A 1 -5.48 40.29 2.20
N SER A 2 -5.31 40.33 0.88
CA SER A 2 -6.28 39.73 -0.03
C SER A 2 -6.05 38.21 -0.03
N GLN A 3 -7.10 37.43 0.21
CA GLN A 3 -7.07 35.99 0.05
C GLN A 3 -6.89 35.64 -1.43
N ALA A 4 -6.09 34.60 -1.69
CA ALA A 4 -5.82 34.13 -3.04
C ALA A 4 -5.82 32.59 -3.12
N TRP A 5 -6.38 32.03 -4.20
CA TRP A 5 -6.27 30.61 -4.51
C TRP A 5 -4.96 30.33 -5.24
N ILE A 6 -4.18 29.42 -4.70
CA ILE A 6 -2.96 28.90 -5.32
C ILE A 6 -3.28 27.48 -5.81
N HIS A 7 -2.93 27.17 -7.07
CA HIS A 7 -3.11 25.87 -7.69
C HIS A 7 -1.76 25.16 -7.76
N MET A 8 -1.64 24.00 -7.10
CA MET A 8 -0.49 23.11 -7.18
C MET A 8 -0.89 21.86 -7.97
N GLY A 9 -0.32 21.72 -9.16
CA GLY A 9 -0.66 20.64 -10.08
C GLY A 9 -1.38 21.15 -11.35
N PRO A 10 -1.73 20.25 -12.30
CA PRO A 10 -1.78 18.78 -12.13
C PRO A 10 -0.42 18.10 -12.02
N GLN A 11 0.66 18.69 -12.52
CA GLN A 11 2.03 18.20 -12.33
C GLN A 11 2.82 19.20 -11.50
N HIS A 12 3.10 18.82 -10.26
CA HIS A 12 3.85 19.62 -9.31
C HIS A 12 4.66 18.70 -8.40
N PRO A 13 5.89 19.05 -7.98
CA PRO A 13 6.70 18.20 -7.09
C PRO A 13 5.97 17.77 -5.81
N VAL A 14 5.21 18.66 -5.21
CA VAL A 14 4.42 18.42 -3.99
C VAL A 14 3.34 17.35 -4.13
N THR A 15 2.83 17.13 -5.35
CA THR A 15 1.67 16.25 -5.54
C THR A 15 2.03 14.77 -5.63
N HIS A 16 3.29 14.40 -5.85
CA HIS A 16 3.75 13.02 -6.04
C HIS A 16 2.86 12.21 -7.01
N GLY A 17 2.38 12.87 -8.07
CA GLY A 17 1.49 12.30 -9.06
C GLY A 17 0.63 13.38 -9.74
N LEU A 18 -0.26 12.95 -10.64
CA LEU A 18 -1.09 13.87 -11.43
C LEU A 18 -2.43 14.14 -10.75
N TRP A 19 -2.48 15.18 -9.94
CA TRP A 19 -3.68 15.73 -9.33
C TRP A 19 -3.46 17.19 -8.97
N THR A 20 -4.50 17.94 -8.71
CA THR A 20 -4.37 19.34 -8.32
C THR A 20 -4.81 19.55 -6.88
N PHE A 21 -3.94 20.18 -6.11
CA PHE A 21 -4.25 20.64 -4.76
C PHE A 21 -4.40 22.16 -4.79
N LYS A 22 -5.62 22.64 -4.55
CA LYS A 22 -5.90 24.05 -4.46
C LYS A 22 -5.87 24.48 -3.00
N VAL A 23 -5.20 25.56 -2.69
CA VAL A 23 -5.13 26.15 -1.36
C VAL A 23 -5.56 27.61 -1.41
N LEU A 24 -6.48 27.97 -0.52
CA LEU A 24 -6.83 29.36 -0.26
C LEU A 24 -5.89 29.89 0.82
N THR A 25 -5.12 30.92 0.50
CA THR A 25 -4.14 31.51 1.41
C THR A 25 -4.52 32.92 1.82
N ASP A 26 -4.19 33.29 3.05
CA ASP A 26 -4.11 34.66 3.55
C ASP A 26 -2.66 34.94 3.97
N GLY A 27 -1.89 35.53 3.08
CA GLY A 27 -0.45 35.59 3.19
C GLY A 27 0.16 34.18 3.09
N GLU A 28 0.92 33.76 4.12
CA GLU A 28 1.53 32.42 4.21
C GLU A 28 0.61 31.36 4.84
N ASN A 29 -0.51 31.76 5.43
CA ASN A 29 -1.39 30.86 6.15
C ASN A 29 -2.42 30.22 5.20
N ILE A 30 -2.66 28.94 5.36
CA ILE A 30 -3.68 28.19 4.61
C ILE A 30 -5.02 28.34 5.33
N VAL A 31 -6.00 28.92 4.65
CA VAL A 31 -7.36 29.14 5.17
C VAL A 31 -8.25 27.96 4.81
N ASP A 32 -8.12 27.45 3.58
CA ASP A 32 -8.91 26.31 3.08
C ASP A 32 -8.15 25.56 1.98
N ALA A 33 -8.57 24.32 1.69
CA ALA A 33 -7.93 23.51 0.67
C ALA A 33 -8.91 22.54 0.01
N GLU A 34 -8.69 22.29 -1.29
CA GLU A 34 -9.49 21.37 -2.11
C GLU A 34 -8.61 20.44 -2.95
N CYS A 35 -9.03 19.17 -3.09
CA CYS A 35 -8.40 18.19 -3.96
C CYS A 35 -9.19 18.03 -5.26
N LEU A 36 -8.53 18.17 -6.42
CA LEU A 36 -9.10 17.83 -7.72
C LEU A 36 -8.43 16.58 -8.26
N LEU A 37 -9.23 15.55 -8.47
CA LEU A 37 -8.82 14.21 -8.88
C LEU A 37 -9.35 13.90 -10.29
N GLY A 38 -8.92 12.77 -10.87
CA GLY A 38 -9.43 12.27 -12.14
C GLY A 38 -8.42 12.24 -13.28
N TYR A 39 -7.25 12.90 -13.15
CA TYR A 39 -6.24 12.92 -14.21
C TYR A 39 -5.63 11.54 -14.51
N LEU A 40 -5.62 10.63 -13.53
CA LEU A 40 -5.17 9.25 -13.67
C LEU A 40 -6.31 8.24 -13.66
N HIS A 41 -7.55 8.67 -13.90
CA HIS A 41 -8.68 7.74 -14.01
C HIS A 41 -8.57 6.90 -15.29
N ARG A 42 -8.29 5.62 -15.11
CA ARG A 42 -8.02 4.66 -16.19
C ARG A 42 -9.09 3.58 -16.31
N CYS A 43 -10.23 3.75 -15.65
CA CYS A 43 -11.40 2.86 -15.70
C CYS A 43 -11.11 1.41 -15.24
N PHE A 44 -10.25 1.17 -14.26
CA PHE A 44 -9.90 -0.19 -13.80
C PHE A 44 -11.11 -1.02 -13.39
N GLU A 45 -12.05 -0.43 -12.67
CA GLU A 45 -13.27 -1.12 -12.25
C GLU A 45 -14.11 -1.57 -13.48
N LYS A 46 -14.20 -0.72 -14.50
CA LYS A 46 -14.92 -1.05 -15.73
C LYS A 46 -14.17 -2.04 -16.64
N ILE A 47 -12.86 -1.95 -16.67
CA ILE A 47 -12.02 -2.95 -17.36
C ILE A 47 -12.21 -4.32 -16.74
N ALA A 48 -12.27 -4.42 -15.40
CA ALA A 48 -12.49 -5.67 -14.69
C ALA A 48 -13.79 -6.38 -15.14
N GLU A 49 -14.86 -5.63 -15.34
CA GLU A 49 -16.17 -6.17 -15.80
C GLU A 49 -16.11 -6.80 -17.20
N ASN A 50 -15.12 -6.44 -18.01
CA ASN A 50 -14.96 -6.89 -19.41
C ASN A 50 -13.74 -7.81 -19.61
N ARG A 51 -13.18 -8.36 -18.53
CA ARG A 51 -12.03 -9.27 -18.56
C ARG A 51 -12.30 -10.46 -17.67
N ILE A 52 -11.81 -11.63 -18.08
CA ILE A 52 -11.83 -12.81 -17.19
C ILE A 52 -10.96 -12.55 -15.97
N TYR A 53 -11.28 -13.17 -14.84
CA TYR A 53 -10.60 -12.97 -13.56
C TYR A 53 -9.07 -13.04 -13.69
N ALA A 54 -8.53 -14.05 -14.38
CA ALA A 54 -7.08 -14.18 -14.56
C ALA A 54 -6.45 -13.04 -15.38
N GLN A 55 -7.18 -12.42 -16.32
CA GLN A 55 -6.67 -11.29 -17.11
C GLN A 55 -6.67 -9.98 -16.33
N PHE A 56 -7.48 -9.86 -15.30
CA PHE A 56 -7.50 -8.65 -14.48
C PHE A 56 -6.35 -8.60 -13.48
N ILE A 57 -5.78 -9.74 -13.06
CA ILE A 57 -4.64 -9.78 -12.12
C ILE A 57 -3.46 -8.91 -12.59
N PRO A 58 -2.91 -9.05 -13.81
CA PRO A 58 -1.83 -8.18 -14.28
C PRO A 58 -2.27 -6.71 -14.44
N ILE A 59 -3.55 -6.45 -14.64
CA ILE A 59 -4.08 -5.09 -14.71
C ILE A 59 -4.12 -4.46 -13.31
N SER A 60 -4.56 -5.21 -12.30
CA SER A 60 -4.61 -4.74 -10.91
C SER A 60 -3.24 -4.30 -10.37
N ASN A 61 -2.15 -4.98 -10.75
CA ASN A 61 -0.78 -4.57 -10.40
C ASN A 61 -0.43 -3.13 -10.82
N ARG A 62 -1.12 -2.60 -11.84
CA ARG A 62 -0.85 -1.28 -12.41
C ARG A 62 -1.64 -0.15 -11.77
N MET A 63 -2.45 -0.44 -10.78
CA MET A 63 -3.13 0.60 -10.01
C MET A 63 -2.13 1.35 -9.11
N CYS A 64 -1.25 0.59 -8.44
CA CYS A 64 -0.16 1.16 -7.65
C CYS A 64 1.17 0.49 -7.98
N TYR A 65 2.10 1.22 -8.58
CA TYR A 65 3.39 0.68 -9.03
C TYR A 65 4.32 0.26 -7.88
N VAL A 66 4.14 0.80 -6.67
CA VAL A 66 4.95 0.43 -5.48
C VAL A 66 4.29 -0.63 -4.59
N ALA A 67 3.03 -1.01 -4.87
CA ALA A 67 2.28 -2.01 -4.10
C ALA A 67 1.56 -3.02 -5.01
N GLY A 68 2.10 -3.31 -6.18
CA GLY A 68 1.45 -4.15 -7.19
C GLY A 68 1.11 -5.56 -6.72
N LEU A 69 1.94 -6.20 -5.88
CA LEU A 69 1.65 -7.54 -5.34
C LEU A 69 0.44 -7.53 -4.40
N SER A 70 0.35 -6.56 -3.50
CA SER A 70 -0.81 -6.43 -2.59
C SER A 70 -2.09 -6.11 -3.37
N GLN A 71 -2.02 -5.24 -4.38
CA GLN A 71 -3.17 -4.94 -5.24
C GLN A 71 -3.70 -6.19 -5.96
N ALA A 72 -2.78 -7.00 -6.52
CA ALA A 72 -3.14 -8.28 -7.16
C ALA A 72 -3.66 -9.30 -6.15
N TYR A 73 -3.00 -9.42 -4.99
CA TYR A 73 -3.40 -10.35 -3.95
C TYR A 73 -4.80 -10.05 -3.41
N GLY A 74 -5.15 -8.78 -3.20
CA GLY A 74 -6.50 -8.40 -2.76
C GLY A 74 -7.59 -8.87 -3.73
N PHE A 75 -7.36 -8.76 -5.05
CA PHE A 75 -8.30 -9.27 -6.05
C PHE A 75 -8.33 -10.81 -6.10
N VAL A 76 -7.17 -11.45 -6.00
CA VAL A 76 -7.05 -12.92 -5.95
C VAL A 76 -7.81 -13.46 -4.74
N LYS A 77 -7.57 -12.91 -3.55
CA LYS A 77 -8.26 -13.28 -2.30
C LYS A 77 -9.78 -13.16 -2.44
N ALA A 78 -10.28 -12.02 -2.93
CA ALA A 78 -11.72 -11.83 -3.15
C ALA A 78 -12.31 -12.87 -4.13
N THR A 79 -11.54 -13.27 -5.13
CA THR A 79 -11.96 -14.28 -6.10
C THR A 79 -11.94 -15.68 -5.48
N GLU A 80 -10.95 -16.00 -4.67
CA GLU A 80 -10.84 -17.27 -3.93
C GLU A 80 -11.96 -17.45 -2.92
N GLU A 81 -12.31 -16.38 -2.19
CA GLU A 81 -13.49 -16.34 -1.32
C GLU A 81 -14.79 -16.59 -2.11
N ALA A 82 -14.96 -15.95 -3.27
CA ALA A 82 -16.11 -16.17 -4.13
C ALA A 82 -16.20 -17.59 -4.72
N LEU A 83 -15.06 -18.25 -4.89
CA LEU A 83 -14.97 -19.65 -5.30
C LEU A 83 -15.17 -20.64 -4.14
N GLY A 84 -15.02 -20.19 -2.88
CA GLY A 84 -15.07 -21.03 -1.69
C GLY A 84 -13.87 -21.98 -1.57
N ILE A 85 -12.68 -21.55 -2.02
CA ILE A 85 -11.46 -22.37 -2.05
C ILE A 85 -10.37 -21.89 -1.11
N THR A 86 -10.63 -20.89 -0.27
CA THR A 86 -9.63 -20.28 0.61
C THR A 86 -8.86 -21.31 1.43
N ASP A 87 -9.56 -22.28 2.03
CA ASP A 87 -8.96 -23.34 2.85
C ASP A 87 -8.26 -24.45 2.04
N GLN A 88 -8.34 -24.41 0.72
CA GLN A 88 -7.74 -25.40 -0.17
C GLN A 88 -6.39 -24.93 -0.74
N ILE A 89 -6.02 -23.66 -0.51
CA ILE A 89 -4.76 -23.13 -1.00
C ILE A 89 -3.59 -23.83 -0.30
N PRO A 90 -2.59 -24.34 -1.05
CA PRO A 90 -1.45 -25.02 -0.46
C PRO A 90 -0.69 -24.11 0.52
N GLU A 91 -0.33 -24.64 1.67
CA GLU A 91 0.34 -23.92 2.72
C GLU A 91 1.64 -23.24 2.24
N ARG A 92 2.46 -23.97 1.44
CA ARG A 92 3.66 -23.39 0.83
C ARG A 92 3.35 -22.13 0.01
N ALA A 93 2.27 -22.14 -0.76
CA ALA A 93 1.86 -20.98 -1.56
C ALA A 93 1.50 -19.79 -0.67
N GLU A 94 0.84 -20.02 0.47
CA GLU A 94 0.51 -18.97 1.42
C GLU A 94 1.75 -18.36 2.09
N TYR A 95 2.75 -19.18 2.47
CA TYR A 95 4.04 -18.67 2.97
C TYR A 95 4.75 -17.79 1.94
N VAL A 96 4.82 -18.23 0.69
CA VAL A 96 5.43 -17.47 -0.41
C VAL A 96 4.66 -16.16 -0.68
N ARG A 97 3.32 -16.18 -0.57
CA ARG A 97 2.49 -14.96 -0.66
C ARG A 97 2.85 -13.96 0.44
N VAL A 98 2.93 -14.40 1.70
CA VAL A 98 3.29 -13.52 2.82
C VAL A 98 4.69 -12.94 2.65
N ILE A 99 5.68 -13.76 2.31
CA ILE A 99 7.06 -13.30 2.08
C ILE A 99 7.07 -12.18 1.02
N THR A 100 6.43 -12.41 -0.13
CA THR A 100 6.44 -11.44 -1.22
C THR A 100 5.62 -10.18 -0.92
N LEU A 101 4.56 -10.28 -0.14
CA LEU A 101 3.78 -9.12 0.33
C LEU A 101 4.58 -8.26 1.31
N GLU A 102 5.33 -8.85 2.23
CA GLU A 102 6.15 -8.09 3.16
C GLU A 102 7.40 -7.50 2.49
N MET A 103 8.02 -8.19 1.51
CA MET A 103 9.04 -7.58 0.64
C MET A 103 8.49 -6.34 -0.07
N GLN A 104 7.27 -6.42 -0.62
CA GLN A 104 6.62 -5.29 -1.28
C GLN A 104 6.32 -4.14 -0.30
N ARG A 105 5.94 -4.43 0.95
CA ARG A 105 5.75 -3.41 1.98
C ARG A 105 7.04 -2.64 2.26
N ILE A 106 8.16 -3.34 2.43
CA ILE A 106 9.48 -2.71 2.62
C ILE A 106 9.81 -1.82 1.41
N ILE A 107 9.67 -2.34 0.19
CA ILE A 107 9.90 -1.59 -1.06
C ILE A 107 9.07 -0.30 -1.10
N SER A 108 7.78 -0.38 -0.74
CA SER A 108 6.89 0.78 -0.72
C SER A 108 7.33 1.82 0.30
N HIS A 109 7.68 1.41 1.51
CA HIS A 109 8.13 2.33 2.55
C HIS A 109 9.48 2.97 2.24
N LEU A 110 10.40 2.26 1.56
CA LEU A 110 11.67 2.84 1.11
C LEU A 110 11.46 3.92 0.03
N VAL A 111 10.55 3.71 -0.93
CA VAL A 111 10.20 4.73 -1.92
C VAL A 111 9.58 5.94 -1.26
N TRP A 112 8.66 5.71 -0.31
CA TRP A 112 8.06 6.79 0.45
C TRP A 112 9.10 7.57 1.25
N LEU A 113 10.01 6.89 1.95
CA LEU A 113 11.06 7.52 2.76
C LEU A 113 11.94 8.44 1.90
N ALA A 114 12.34 7.96 0.73
CA ALA A 114 13.15 8.73 -0.21
C ALA A 114 12.45 10.02 -0.65
N ALA A 115 11.18 9.94 -1.06
CA ALA A 115 10.40 11.08 -1.50
C ALA A 115 10.11 12.06 -0.34
N TYR A 116 9.69 11.54 0.80
CA TYR A 116 9.38 12.34 2.00
C TYR A 116 10.59 13.14 2.51
N ALA A 117 11.74 12.49 2.62
CA ALA A 117 12.96 13.15 3.07
C ALA A 117 13.45 14.22 2.08
N ALA A 118 13.28 13.99 0.77
CA ALA A 118 13.60 14.97 -0.26
C ALA A 118 12.72 16.23 -0.16
N ASP A 119 11.42 16.07 0.11
CA ASP A 119 10.49 17.21 0.28
C ASP A 119 10.80 18.05 1.53
N ILE A 120 11.40 17.44 2.55
CA ILE A 120 11.90 18.16 3.73
C ILE A 120 13.20 18.92 3.43
N GLY A 121 13.93 18.51 2.37
CA GLY A 121 15.20 19.12 1.96
C GLY A 121 16.43 18.25 2.23
N VAL A 122 16.27 17.01 2.71
CA VAL A 122 17.36 16.05 2.93
C VAL A 122 17.59 15.24 1.65
N LEU A 123 18.12 15.88 0.60
CA LEU A 123 18.27 15.30 -0.75
C LEU A 123 19.11 14.02 -0.79
N THR A 124 20.10 13.86 0.07
CA THR A 124 20.90 12.63 0.17
C THR A 124 20.02 11.42 0.43
N MET A 125 18.97 11.58 1.21
CA MET A 125 18.01 10.52 1.51
C MET A 125 17.08 10.18 0.33
N LEU A 126 17.08 10.94 -0.75
CA LEU A 126 16.44 10.51 -1.99
C LEU A 126 17.17 9.31 -2.60
N VAL A 127 18.50 9.31 -2.56
CA VAL A 127 19.32 8.31 -3.26
C VAL A 127 19.51 7.02 -2.47
N TYR A 128 19.68 7.10 -1.15
CA TYR A 128 20.03 5.95 -0.32
C TYR A 128 18.92 4.88 -0.25
N PRO A 129 17.67 5.19 0.09
CA PRO A 129 16.60 4.20 0.07
C PRO A 129 16.32 3.63 -1.33
N PHE A 130 16.54 4.43 -2.40
CA PHE A 130 16.42 3.91 -3.77
C PHE A 130 17.52 2.91 -4.09
N ARG A 131 18.76 3.17 -3.70
CA ARG A 131 19.87 2.22 -3.84
C ARG A 131 19.57 0.90 -3.11
N ASP A 132 19.11 1.00 -1.88
CA ASP A 132 18.93 -0.17 -1.01
C ASP A 132 17.66 -0.97 -1.38
N ARG A 133 16.66 -0.30 -1.95
CA ARG A 133 15.49 -0.93 -2.58
C ARG A 133 15.88 -1.86 -3.73
N GLU A 134 16.93 -1.54 -4.49
CA GLU A 134 17.35 -2.34 -5.65
C GLU A 134 17.63 -3.80 -5.27
N TYR A 135 18.24 -4.06 -4.13
CA TYR A 135 18.49 -5.45 -3.68
C TYR A 135 17.21 -6.30 -3.56
N LEU A 136 16.11 -5.71 -3.06
CA LEU A 136 14.82 -6.39 -3.02
C LEU A 136 14.20 -6.54 -4.40
N LEU A 137 14.37 -5.55 -5.28
CA LEU A 137 13.88 -5.62 -6.66
C LEU A 137 14.61 -6.69 -7.47
N ASP A 138 15.92 -6.85 -7.29
CA ASP A 138 16.72 -7.89 -7.96
C ASP A 138 16.24 -9.29 -7.54
N ILE A 139 15.97 -9.50 -6.24
CA ILE A 139 15.40 -10.76 -5.73
C ILE A 139 14.02 -11.02 -6.35
N LEU A 140 13.15 -10.01 -6.39
CA LEU A 140 11.81 -10.13 -6.99
C LEU A 140 11.88 -10.33 -8.50
N GLU A 141 12.81 -9.70 -9.20
CA GLU A 141 13.03 -9.90 -10.64
C GLU A 141 13.49 -11.34 -10.92
N HIS A 142 14.42 -11.85 -10.14
CA HIS A 142 14.88 -13.23 -10.26
C HIS A 142 13.73 -14.23 -10.02
N LEU A 143 12.89 -13.96 -9.01
CA LEU A 143 11.72 -14.79 -8.68
C LEU A 143 10.63 -14.73 -9.74
N THR A 144 10.27 -13.54 -10.20
CA THR A 144 9.06 -13.32 -11.00
C THR A 144 9.34 -13.13 -12.49
N GLY A 145 10.56 -12.75 -12.85
CA GLY A 145 10.97 -12.36 -14.21
C GLY A 145 10.64 -10.90 -14.54
N ALA A 146 10.20 -10.11 -13.56
CA ALA A 146 9.88 -8.71 -13.73
C ALA A 146 10.34 -7.89 -12.53
N ARG A 147 10.99 -6.77 -12.80
CA ARG A 147 11.46 -5.83 -11.79
C ARG A 147 10.32 -5.08 -11.07
N MET A 148 9.22 -4.87 -11.78
CA MET A 148 7.98 -4.26 -11.30
C MET A 148 6.79 -4.88 -12.04
N MET A 149 5.56 -4.73 -11.51
CA MET A 149 4.36 -5.30 -12.13
C MET A 149 4.43 -6.82 -12.28
N TYR A 150 4.78 -7.48 -11.22
CA TYR A 150 5.28 -8.85 -11.10
C TYR A 150 4.37 -9.94 -11.66
N ASN A 151 3.05 -9.74 -11.70
CA ASN A 151 2.08 -10.75 -12.15
C ASN A 151 2.35 -12.15 -11.55
N TYR A 152 2.63 -12.20 -10.25
CA TYR A 152 3.09 -13.40 -9.54
C TYR A 152 1.95 -14.12 -8.81
N MET A 153 1.02 -13.36 -8.22
CA MET A 153 -0.15 -13.89 -7.56
C MET A 153 -1.07 -14.58 -8.58
N ARG A 154 -1.60 -15.76 -8.22
CA ARG A 154 -2.55 -16.54 -9.02
C ARG A 154 -3.74 -16.94 -8.17
N ILE A 155 -4.91 -17.06 -8.78
CA ILE A 155 -6.06 -17.66 -8.12
C ILE A 155 -5.73 -19.12 -7.87
N GLY A 156 -5.74 -19.53 -6.60
CA GLY A 156 -5.36 -20.87 -6.17
C GLY A 156 -3.90 -21.04 -5.78
N GLY A 157 -3.06 -19.98 -5.78
CA GLY A 157 -1.64 -20.07 -5.38
C GLY A 157 -0.74 -18.98 -5.95
N VAL A 158 0.46 -19.35 -6.38
CA VAL A 158 1.48 -18.48 -6.98
C VAL A 158 1.98 -19.00 -8.32
N ALA A 159 2.66 -18.16 -9.10
CA ALA A 159 3.04 -18.48 -10.48
C ALA A 159 4.22 -19.44 -10.61
N LYS A 160 5.19 -19.35 -9.70
CA LYS A 160 6.45 -20.12 -9.71
C LYS A 160 6.91 -20.37 -8.29
N ASP A 161 7.76 -21.38 -8.10
CA ASP A 161 8.46 -21.60 -6.83
C ASP A 161 9.62 -20.65 -6.63
N LEU A 162 10.12 -20.60 -5.41
CA LEU A 162 11.34 -19.90 -5.06
C LEU A 162 12.53 -20.52 -5.82
N TYR A 163 13.43 -19.68 -6.30
CA TYR A 163 14.63 -20.15 -6.98
C TYR A 163 15.66 -20.71 -5.97
N PRO A 164 16.55 -21.62 -6.36
CA PRO A 164 17.61 -22.12 -5.47
C PRO A 164 18.50 -20.98 -4.95
N GLY A 165 18.63 -20.86 -3.63
CA GLY A 165 19.38 -19.77 -2.99
C GLY A 165 18.52 -18.54 -2.60
N PHE A 166 17.22 -18.51 -2.91
CA PHE A 166 16.33 -17.39 -2.57
C PHE A 166 16.35 -17.05 -1.07
N GLU A 167 16.30 -18.07 -0.21
CA GLU A 167 16.28 -17.87 1.24
C GLU A 167 17.55 -17.17 1.71
N GLU A 168 18.71 -17.61 1.20
CA GLU A 168 20.02 -17.03 1.54
C GLU A 168 20.12 -15.57 1.05
N ASP A 169 19.70 -15.31 -0.18
CA ASP A 169 19.72 -13.96 -0.77
C ASP A 169 18.82 -13.01 0.01
N LEU A 170 17.60 -13.47 0.37
CA LEU A 170 16.66 -12.65 1.10
C LEU A 170 17.09 -12.39 2.54
N LEU A 171 17.66 -13.38 3.23
CA LEU A 171 18.21 -13.19 4.59
C LEU A 171 19.36 -12.20 4.58
N LYS A 172 20.32 -12.31 3.64
CA LYS A 172 21.41 -11.33 3.47
C LYS A 172 20.86 -9.91 3.21
N CYS A 173 19.82 -9.81 2.39
CA CYS A 173 19.16 -8.54 2.13
C CYS A 173 18.50 -7.97 3.39
N CYS A 174 17.84 -8.81 4.20
CA CYS A 174 17.24 -8.39 5.48
C CYS A 174 18.32 -7.86 6.46
N ASP A 175 19.44 -8.56 6.61
CA ASP A 175 20.55 -8.14 7.47
C ASP A 175 21.13 -6.80 7.00
N TYR A 176 21.33 -6.66 5.69
CA TYR A 176 21.78 -5.41 5.08
C TYR A 176 20.81 -4.25 5.35
N LEU A 177 19.51 -4.47 5.15
CA LEU A 177 18.49 -3.44 5.36
C LEU A 177 18.41 -3.01 6.83
N GLU A 178 18.54 -3.92 7.80
CA GLU A 178 18.59 -3.55 9.22
C GLU A 178 19.77 -2.63 9.54
N GLU A 179 20.92 -2.85 8.93
CA GLU A 179 22.06 -1.95 9.05
C GLU A 179 21.79 -0.58 8.42
N ARG A 180 21.21 -0.56 7.20
CA ARG A 180 20.84 0.70 6.52
C ARG A 180 19.76 1.48 7.28
N MET A 181 18.83 0.79 7.92
CA MET A 181 17.83 1.44 8.77
C MET A 181 18.44 2.24 9.93
N ARG A 182 19.58 1.77 10.50
CA ARG A 182 20.32 2.53 11.51
C ARG A 182 20.97 3.79 10.90
N GLU A 183 21.52 3.67 9.69
CA GLU A 183 22.08 4.81 8.95
C GLU A 183 21.01 5.86 8.64
N TYR A 184 19.82 5.44 8.16
CA TYR A 184 18.71 6.37 7.89
C TYR A 184 18.27 7.11 9.14
N ARG A 185 18.13 6.40 10.26
CA ARG A 185 17.78 7.02 11.54
C ARG A 185 18.83 8.02 11.98
N TRP A 186 20.10 7.68 11.90
CA TRP A 186 21.16 8.63 12.22
C TRP A 186 21.11 9.89 11.35
N MET A 187 20.83 9.76 10.05
CA MET A 187 20.74 10.90 9.15
C MET A 187 19.51 11.78 9.35
N LEU A 188 18.40 11.21 9.81
CA LEU A 188 17.13 11.90 9.93
C LEU A 188 16.80 12.29 11.39
N ASP A 189 16.92 11.34 12.32
CA ASP A 189 16.52 11.56 13.72
C ASP A 189 17.46 12.55 14.43
N ASP A 190 18.73 12.66 13.99
CA ASP A 190 19.70 13.65 14.48
C ASP A 190 19.67 14.96 13.68
N SER A 191 18.87 15.05 12.60
CA SER A 191 18.75 16.26 11.79
C SER A 191 17.76 17.25 12.40
N GLU A 192 18.27 18.38 12.91
CA GLU A 192 17.44 19.45 13.46
C GLU A 192 16.43 19.99 12.44
N ILE A 193 16.84 20.13 11.17
CA ILE A 193 15.97 20.57 10.08
C ILE A 193 14.82 19.58 9.85
N PHE A 194 15.11 18.28 9.83
CA PHE A 194 14.10 17.24 9.68
C PHE A 194 13.10 17.26 10.83
N LEU A 195 13.59 17.36 12.07
CA LEU A 195 12.73 17.41 13.26
C LEU A 195 11.87 18.68 13.31
N MET A 196 12.44 19.84 12.98
CA MET A 196 11.70 21.11 12.94
C MET A 196 10.60 21.12 11.87
N ARG A 197 10.82 20.43 10.74
CA ARG A 197 9.87 20.35 9.61
C ARG A 197 8.88 19.20 9.71
N SER A 198 8.99 18.32 10.71
CA SER A 198 8.11 17.14 10.85
C SER A 198 7.36 17.10 12.19
N ARG A 199 7.97 17.59 13.27
CA ARG A 199 7.36 17.58 14.60
C ARG A 199 6.30 18.68 14.74
N ASN A 200 5.13 18.30 15.27
CA ASN A 200 3.97 19.18 15.44
C ASN A 200 3.42 19.80 14.14
N ILE A 201 3.75 19.23 12.99
CA ILE A 201 3.27 19.67 11.67
C ILE A 201 2.28 18.64 11.11
N GLY A 202 1.15 19.13 10.56
CA GLY A 202 0.10 18.28 9.97
C GLY A 202 -0.52 17.32 10.98
N ILE A 203 -0.85 17.83 12.16
CA ILE A 203 -1.44 17.03 13.26
C ILE A 203 -2.81 16.54 12.86
N LEU A 204 -3.03 15.24 13.00
CA LEU A 204 -4.32 14.57 12.83
C LEU A 204 -4.72 13.94 14.17
N PRO A 205 -5.65 14.57 14.93
CA PRO A 205 -6.12 14.02 16.19
C PRO A 205 -6.85 12.69 16.00
N LYS A 206 -6.77 11.82 17.01
CA LYS A 206 -7.36 10.48 16.99
C LYS A 206 -8.84 10.46 16.57
N HIS A 207 -9.65 11.34 17.14
CA HIS A 207 -11.09 11.39 16.83
C HIS A 207 -11.35 11.81 15.37
N GLU A 208 -10.57 12.74 14.82
CA GLU A 208 -10.66 13.14 13.42
C GLU A 208 -10.16 12.05 12.48
N ALA A 209 -9.08 11.36 12.85
CA ALA A 209 -8.56 10.23 12.07
C ALA A 209 -9.62 9.14 11.90
N VAL A 210 -10.31 8.77 12.98
CA VAL A 210 -11.38 7.76 12.95
C VAL A 210 -12.60 8.26 12.19
N SER A 211 -13.10 9.47 12.48
CA SER A 211 -14.32 10.01 11.86
C SER A 211 -14.19 10.21 10.37
N ARG A 212 -12.98 10.52 9.86
CA ARG A 212 -12.68 10.73 8.44
C ARG A 212 -12.24 9.47 7.71
N GLY A 213 -12.16 8.33 8.40
CA GLY A 213 -11.80 7.05 7.80
C GLY A 213 -10.34 6.92 7.41
N ALA A 214 -9.42 7.53 8.18
CA ALA A 214 -7.99 7.27 8.06
C ALA A 214 -7.68 5.79 8.18
N THR A 215 -6.63 5.33 7.52
CA THR A 215 -6.23 3.92 7.56
C THR A 215 -4.70 3.79 7.55
N GLY A 216 -4.20 2.61 7.95
CA GLY A 216 -2.80 2.27 7.89
C GLY A 216 -1.90 3.13 8.78
N PRO A 217 -0.67 3.44 8.32
CA PRO A 217 0.31 4.23 9.07
C PRO A 217 -0.21 5.61 9.49
N VAL A 218 -1.10 6.24 8.70
CA VAL A 218 -1.70 7.53 9.03
C VAL A 218 -2.60 7.41 10.26
N LEU A 219 -3.42 6.36 10.33
CA LEU A 219 -4.28 6.09 11.48
C LEU A 219 -3.47 5.66 12.72
N ARG A 220 -2.47 4.80 12.52
CA ARG A 220 -1.61 4.32 13.61
C ARG A 220 -0.77 5.43 14.23
N ALA A 221 -0.34 6.40 13.44
CA ALA A 221 0.35 7.61 13.94
C ALA A 221 -0.53 8.49 14.82
N SER A 222 -1.85 8.39 14.69
CA SER A 222 -2.86 9.13 15.46
C SER A 222 -3.39 8.37 16.69
N GLY A 223 -2.71 7.33 17.16
CA GLY A 223 -3.03 6.61 18.39
C GLY A 223 -4.11 5.55 18.26
N VAL A 224 -4.31 4.97 17.08
CA VAL A 224 -5.24 3.86 16.85
C VAL A 224 -4.49 2.60 16.45
N LYS A 225 -4.53 1.58 17.29
CA LYS A 225 -3.88 0.29 17.04
C LYS A 225 -4.77 -0.57 16.11
N ALA A 226 -4.77 -0.22 14.81
CA ALA A 226 -5.54 -0.91 13.78
C ALA A 226 -4.65 -1.39 12.64
N ASP A 227 -4.69 -2.70 12.36
CA ASP A 227 -4.01 -3.36 11.27
C ASP A 227 -4.86 -4.57 10.85
N ILE A 228 -5.19 -4.67 9.58
CA ILE A 228 -6.08 -5.73 9.07
C ILE A 228 -5.45 -7.11 9.25
N ARG A 229 -4.12 -7.21 9.21
CA ARG A 229 -3.40 -8.47 9.46
C ARG A 229 -3.67 -9.06 10.86
N ARG A 230 -4.13 -8.23 11.81
CA ARG A 230 -4.50 -8.63 13.19
C ARG A 230 -5.98 -8.56 13.47
N LEU A 231 -6.70 -7.56 12.89
CA LEU A 231 -8.14 -7.37 13.14
C LEU A 231 -9.02 -8.35 12.37
N ASP A 232 -8.57 -8.73 11.18
CA ASP A 232 -9.25 -9.64 10.24
C ASP A 232 -8.18 -10.45 9.51
N PRO A 233 -7.51 -11.39 10.25
CA PRO A 233 -6.36 -12.12 9.72
C PRO A 233 -6.69 -12.86 8.43
N TYR A 234 -5.78 -12.77 7.50
CA TYR A 234 -5.86 -13.46 6.21
C TYR A 234 -4.54 -14.17 5.89
N SER A 235 -4.56 -15.15 4.98
CA SER A 235 -3.40 -15.99 4.72
C SER A 235 -2.89 -16.61 6.03
N LEU A 236 -1.64 -16.42 6.38
CA LEU A 236 -1.00 -16.99 7.58
C LEU A 236 -0.58 -15.92 8.59
N TYR A 237 -1.11 -14.68 8.52
CA TYR A 237 -0.69 -13.61 9.43
C TYR A 237 -1.02 -13.83 10.90
N ASP A 238 -1.97 -14.71 11.20
CA ASP A 238 -2.31 -15.14 12.56
C ASP A 238 -1.22 -16.02 13.23
N ARG A 239 -0.36 -16.65 12.41
CA ARG A 239 0.71 -17.53 12.88
C ARG A 239 2.01 -16.77 13.22
N PHE A 240 2.26 -15.62 12.57
CA PHE A 240 3.49 -14.88 12.77
C PHE A 240 3.38 -13.95 13.98
N ASP A 241 4.49 -13.84 14.71
CA ASP A 241 4.61 -12.84 15.78
C ASP A 241 5.12 -11.51 15.21
N PHE A 242 4.38 -10.44 15.42
CA PHE A 242 4.76 -9.08 15.06
C PHE A 242 3.94 -8.06 15.83
N ASP A 243 4.54 -6.92 16.08
CA ASP A 243 3.88 -5.79 16.71
C ASP A 243 3.19 -4.88 15.69
N ILE A 244 2.15 -4.18 16.12
CA ILE A 244 1.56 -3.08 15.35
C ILE A 244 2.17 -1.78 15.86
N PRO A 245 3.07 -1.14 15.10
CA PRO A 245 3.66 0.13 15.48
C PRO A 245 2.60 1.23 15.59
N MET A 246 2.65 2.00 16.66
CA MET A 246 1.71 3.08 16.94
C MET A 246 2.42 4.29 17.54
N ARG A 247 1.91 5.50 17.26
CA ARG A 247 2.27 6.76 17.90
C ARG A 247 1.01 7.54 18.22
N GLU A 248 1.10 8.51 19.10
CA GLU A 248 -0.06 9.29 19.55
C GLU A 248 -0.04 10.76 19.07
N ALA A 249 1.12 11.24 18.64
CA ALA A 249 1.30 12.65 18.25
C ALA A 249 0.49 13.04 17.00
N GLY A 250 0.21 12.11 16.09
CA GLY A 250 -0.57 12.34 14.88
C GLY A 250 0.07 13.30 13.88
N ASP A 251 1.33 13.69 14.06
CA ASP A 251 2.08 14.60 13.20
C ASP A 251 2.88 13.88 12.10
N CYS A 252 3.59 14.64 11.30
CA CYS A 252 4.41 14.10 10.22
C CYS A 252 5.54 13.20 10.75
N LEU A 253 6.13 13.56 11.91
CA LEU A 253 7.17 12.74 12.54
C LEU A 253 6.61 11.39 13.00
N ALA A 254 5.44 11.38 13.64
CA ALA A 254 4.80 10.15 14.07
C ALA A 254 4.50 9.20 12.88
N ARG A 255 4.07 9.76 11.74
CA ARG A 255 3.85 8.97 10.51
C ARG A 255 5.15 8.39 9.94
N TYR A 256 6.27 9.10 10.07
CA TYR A 256 7.59 8.60 9.73
C TYR A 256 8.01 7.47 10.67
N GLU A 257 7.96 7.66 11.96
CA GLU A 257 8.36 6.67 12.97
C GLU A 257 7.58 5.35 12.83
N VAL A 258 6.26 5.42 12.59
CA VAL A 258 5.43 4.23 12.37
C VAL A 258 5.93 3.42 11.18
N ARG A 259 6.20 4.03 10.03
CA ARG A 259 6.68 3.31 8.84
C ARG A 259 8.07 2.73 9.02
N MET A 260 8.96 3.43 9.73
CA MET A 260 10.29 2.92 10.05
C MET A 260 10.24 1.66 10.93
N GLU A 261 9.29 1.60 11.86
CA GLU A 261 9.06 0.39 12.66
C GLU A 261 8.35 -0.70 11.85
N GLU A 262 7.45 -0.36 10.93
CA GLU A 262 6.80 -1.35 10.05
C GLU A 262 7.80 -2.07 9.15
N ILE A 263 8.85 -1.41 8.66
CA ILE A 263 9.93 -2.09 7.92
C ILE A 263 10.57 -3.17 8.77
N LYS A 264 10.86 -2.90 10.05
CA LYS A 264 11.43 -3.89 10.96
C LYS A 264 10.48 -5.06 11.21
N GLN A 265 9.19 -4.77 11.40
CA GLN A 265 8.18 -5.82 11.58
C GLN A 265 8.05 -6.69 10.32
N SER A 266 8.12 -6.09 9.13
CA SER A 266 8.12 -6.85 7.87
C SER A 266 9.35 -7.76 7.74
N ILE A 267 10.55 -7.29 8.11
CA ILE A 267 11.75 -8.12 8.15
C ILE A 267 11.57 -9.27 9.13
N HIS A 268 10.99 -9.01 10.31
CA HIS A 268 10.73 -10.03 11.32
C HIS A 268 9.75 -11.11 10.82
N ILE A 269 8.67 -10.72 10.15
CA ILE A 269 7.73 -11.66 9.52
C ILE A 269 8.43 -12.49 8.44
N ILE A 270 9.23 -11.86 7.58
CA ILE A 270 9.97 -12.57 6.51
C ILE A 270 10.88 -13.65 7.11
N ARG A 271 11.62 -13.35 8.18
CA ARG A 271 12.51 -14.32 8.84
C ARG A 271 11.76 -15.52 9.42
N GLN A 272 10.60 -15.26 10.06
CA GLN A 272 9.74 -16.32 10.58
C GLN A 272 9.19 -17.17 9.43
N ALA A 273 8.69 -16.54 8.37
CA ALA A 273 8.13 -17.23 7.23
C ALA A 273 9.16 -18.09 6.49
N LEU A 274 10.41 -17.63 6.37
CA LEU A 274 11.50 -18.44 5.77
C LEU A 274 11.87 -19.63 6.66
N ASN A 275 11.93 -19.43 7.98
CA ASN A 275 12.28 -20.49 8.93
C ASN A 275 11.23 -21.62 8.99
N GLU A 276 9.97 -21.30 8.76
CA GLU A 276 8.84 -22.23 8.84
C GLU A 276 8.34 -22.69 7.47
N LEU A 277 9.01 -22.31 6.38
CA LEU A 277 8.58 -22.57 5.01
C LEU A 277 8.45 -24.06 4.71
N PRO A 278 7.25 -24.61 4.50
CA PRO A 278 7.07 -26.02 4.23
C PRO A 278 7.44 -26.38 2.79
N SER A 279 7.71 -27.65 2.53
CA SER A 279 7.71 -28.20 1.19
C SER A 279 6.26 -28.46 0.74
N GLY A 280 5.98 -28.36 -0.54
CA GLY A 280 4.62 -28.66 -1.03
C GLY A 280 4.29 -28.05 -2.38
N GLU A 281 3.02 -28.12 -2.74
CA GLU A 281 2.51 -27.56 -3.99
C GLU A 281 2.41 -26.02 -3.92
N LEU A 282 2.41 -25.38 -5.09
CA LEU A 282 2.35 -23.92 -5.23
C LEU A 282 0.97 -23.42 -5.63
N GLY A 283 0.05 -24.31 -5.86
CA GLY A 283 -1.30 -23.95 -6.25
C GLY A 283 -2.16 -25.12 -6.62
N ILE A 284 -3.45 -24.84 -6.72
CA ILE A 284 -4.49 -25.80 -7.11
C ILE A 284 -5.09 -25.44 -8.45
N ARG A 285 -5.72 -26.41 -9.09
CA ARG A 285 -6.52 -26.14 -10.29
C ARG A 285 -7.87 -25.54 -9.90
N VAL A 286 -8.17 -24.37 -10.45
CA VAL A 286 -9.39 -23.65 -10.15
C VAL A 286 -10.33 -23.58 -11.34
N SER A 287 -11.64 -23.47 -11.05
CA SER A 287 -12.64 -23.23 -12.09
C SER A 287 -12.44 -21.85 -12.72
N ARG A 288 -12.57 -21.75 -14.05
CA ARG A 288 -12.57 -20.47 -14.76
C ARG A 288 -13.87 -19.67 -14.55
N ARG A 289 -14.95 -20.33 -14.13
CA ARG A 289 -16.24 -19.70 -13.87
C ARG A 289 -16.45 -19.60 -12.37
N VAL A 290 -16.64 -18.39 -11.89
CA VAL A 290 -16.91 -18.09 -10.49
C VAL A 290 -18.42 -18.14 -10.26
N PRO A 291 -18.91 -18.84 -9.23
CA PRO A 291 -20.32 -18.88 -8.90
C PRO A 291 -20.82 -17.47 -8.50
N PRO A 292 -22.15 -17.25 -8.57
CA PRO A 292 -22.73 -15.98 -8.10
C PRO A 292 -22.46 -15.77 -6.61
N ALA A 293 -21.79 -14.67 -6.29
CA ALA A 293 -21.50 -14.25 -4.91
C ALA A 293 -21.39 -12.72 -4.83
N SER A 294 -21.52 -12.20 -3.63
CA SER A 294 -21.28 -10.79 -3.32
C SER A 294 -20.32 -10.75 -2.14
N ILE A 295 -19.06 -10.41 -2.40
CA ILE A 295 -17.94 -10.53 -1.45
C ILE A 295 -17.32 -9.15 -1.24
N TYR A 296 -17.04 -8.79 0.00
CA TYR A 296 -16.10 -7.73 0.35
C TYR A 296 -14.89 -8.33 1.04
N SER A 297 -13.77 -8.29 0.36
CA SER A 297 -12.50 -8.82 0.85
C SER A 297 -11.51 -7.68 1.05
N ARG A 298 -10.74 -7.71 2.14
CA ARG A 298 -9.80 -6.66 2.50
C ARG A 298 -8.46 -7.22 2.93
N ILE A 299 -7.43 -6.40 2.77
CA ILE A 299 -6.05 -6.68 3.17
C ILE A 299 -5.41 -5.41 3.73
N GLU A 300 -4.26 -5.56 4.39
CA GLU A 300 -3.41 -4.44 4.79
C GLU A 300 -2.35 -4.19 3.72
N ASP A 301 -2.60 -3.20 2.86
CA ASP A 301 -1.63 -2.64 1.92
C ASP A 301 -0.60 -1.76 2.67
N PRO A 302 0.59 -1.44 2.13
CA PRO A 302 1.54 -0.54 2.78
C PRO A 302 0.96 0.81 3.22
N ARG A 303 -0.10 1.29 2.57
CA ARG A 303 -0.81 2.54 2.89
C ARG A 303 -1.98 2.36 3.84
N GLY A 304 -2.37 1.12 4.11
CA GLY A 304 -3.48 0.77 5.01
C GLY A 304 -4.50 -0.18 4.40
N GLU A 305 -5.72 -0.16 4.91
CA GLU A 305 -6.79 -1.04 4.46
C GLU A 305 -7.10 -0.83 2.98
N TYR A 306 -6.95 -1.89 2.21
CA TYR A 306 -7.27 -1.97 0.80
C TYR A 306 -8.30 -3.07 0.57
N GLY A 307 -9.36 -2.80 -0.18
CA GLY A 307 -10.45 -3.74 -0.32
C GLY A 307 -11.03 -3.85 -1.72
N TYR A 308 -11.53 -5.05 -2.02
CA TYR A 308 -12.33 -5.33 -3.21
C TYR A 308 -13.74 -5.73 -2.82
N TYR A 309 -14.72 -5.04 -3.36
CA TYR A 309 -16.09 -5.51 -3.40
C TYR A 309 -16.36 -6.14 -4.76
N LEU A 310 -16.59 -7.44 -4.75
CA LEU A 310 -16.75 -8.28 -5.94
C LEU A 310 -18.17 -8.83 -6.00
N ILE A 311 -18.87 -8.55 -7.08
CA ILE A 311 -20.09 -9.27 -7.45
C ILE A 311 -19.74 -10.18 -8.61
N SER A 312 -19.85 -11.49 -8.39
CA SER A 312 -19.54 -12.53 -9.38
C SER A 312 -20.81 -13.10 -10.02
N GLY A 313 -20.61 -13.83 -11.10
CA GLY A 313 -21.69 -14.39 -11.90
C GLY A 313 -22.18 -13.45 -13.01
N LYS A 314 -23.08 -13.96 -13.85
CA LYS A 314 -23.71 -13.21 -14.95
C LYS A 314 -25.21 -13.37 -14.88
N ARG A 315 -25.94 -12.26 -15.10
CA ARG A 315 -27.40 -12.31 -15.15
C ARG A 315 -27.87 -13.08 -16.41
N HIS A 316 -28.68 -14.11 -16.20
CA HIS A 316 -29.33 -14.87 -17.24
C HIS A 316 -30.83 -14.52 -17.27
N GLU A 317 -31.45 -14.43 -18.44
CA GLU A 317 -32.83 -13.98 -18.59
C GLU A 317 -33.84 -14.81 -17.77
N THR A 318 -33.65 -16.12 -17.69
CA THR A 318 -34.59 -17.04 -17.05
C THR A 318 -34.08 -17.69 -15.76
N LYS A 319 -32.75 -17.74 -15.52
CA LYS A 319 -32.12 -18.48 -14.41
C LYS A 319 -31.58 -17.58 -13.28
N GLY A 320 -31.76 -16.26 -13.37
CA GLY A 320 -31.14 -15.34 -12.45
C GLY A 320 -29.64 -15.21 -12.68
N PHE A 321 -28.82 -15.16 -11.61
CA PHE A 321 -27.37 -15.14 -11.74
C PHE A 321 -26.82 -16.57 -11.90
N VAL A 322 -25.93 -16.75 -12.87
CA VAL A 322 -25.24 -18.02 -13.19
C VAL A 322 -23.72 -17.83 -13.12
N PRO A 323 -22.92 -18.91 -12.92
CA PRO A 323 -21.46 -18.84 -12.91
C PRO A 323 -20.90 -18.21 -14.21
N ALA A 324 -19.97 -17.26 -14.08
CA ALA A 324 -19.38 -16.53 -15.20
C ALA A 324 -17.86 -16.48 -15.11
N ALA A 325 -17.20 -16.29 -16.26
CA ALA A 325 -15.76 -16.14 -16.35
C ALA A 325 -15.31 -14.69 -16.09
N GLU A 326 -16.20 -13.73 -16.23
CA GLU A 326 -16.00 -12.30 -15.95
C GLU A 326 -16.78 -11.90 -14.70
N PRO A 327 -16.24 -10.98 -13.86
CA PRO A 327 -17.00 -10.41 -12.77
C PRO A 327 -18.15 -9.53 -13.29
N TRP A 328 -19.27 -9.53 -12.56
CA TRP A 328 -20.38 -8.63 -12.85
C TRP A 328 -20.08 -7.19 -12.44
N ARG A 329 -19.45 -7.04 -11.27
CA ARG A 329 -19.02 -5.73 -10.75
C ARG A 329 -17.78 -5.90 -9.89
N VAL A 330 -16.84 -5.01 -10.06
CA VAL A 330 -15.69 -4.84 -9.15
C VAL A 330 -15.70 -3.40 -8.65
N LYS A 331 -15.65 -3.23 -7.34
CA LYS A 331 -15.46 -1.92 -6.69
C LYS A 331 -14.20 -2.00 -5.83
N ILE A 332 -13.37 -0.97 -5.90
CA ILE A 332 -12.09 -0.93 -5.24
C ILE A 332 -12.12 0.15 -4.14
N ARG A 333 -11.82 -0.26 -2.91
CA ARG A 333 -11.56 0.66 -1.81
C ARG A 333 -10.05 0.86 -1.70
N SER A 334 -9.60 2.02 -2.11
CA SER A 334 -8.20 2.40 -2.03
C SER A 334 -7.85 3.01 -0.68
N ALA A 335 -6.73 2.58 -0.08
CA ALA A 335 -6.19 3.16 1.13
C ALA A 335 -5.76 4.62 0.90
N ALA A 336 -5.09 4.90 -0.23
CA ALA A 336 -4.65 6.24 -0.59
C ALA A 336 -5.82 7.21 -0.80
N PHE A 337 -6.96 6.75 -1.37
CA PHE A 337 -8.16 7.59 -1.52
C PHE A 337 -8.74 8.00 -0.16
N SER A 338 -8.84 7.06 0.79
CA SER A 338 -9.31 7.35 2.14
C SER A 338 -8.40 8.35 2.85
N ASN A 339 -7.08 8.16 2.76
CA ASN A 339 -6.11 9.02 3.42
C ASN A 339 -6.00 10.41 2.76
N LEU A 340 -6.13 10.51 1.42
CA LEU A 340 -6.11 11.79 0.72
C LEU A 340 -7.29 12.69 1.11
N SER A 341 -8.46 12.12 1.38
CA SER A 341 -9.63 12.88 1.80
C SER A 341 -9.41 13.70 3.09
N ILE A 342 -8.40 13.34 3.87
CA ILE A 342 -8.01 13.99 5.12
C ILE A 342 -7.01 15.14 4.86
N GLY A 343 -6.34 15.15 3.71
CA GLY A 343 -5.33 16.13 3.36
C GLY A 343 -5.77 17.59 3.57
N PRO A 344 -6.93 18.02 3.04
CA PRO A 344 -7.44 19.38 3.26
C PRO A 344 -7.59 19.75 4.74
N TYR A 345 -8.02 18.82 5.58
CA TYR A 345 -8.12 19.03 7.03
C TYR A 345 -6.74 19.27 7.67
N MET A 346 -5.75 18.44 7.34
CA MET A 346 -4.43 18.50 7.97
C MET A 346 -3.62 19.75 7.60
N VAL A 347 -3.88 20.34 6.43
CA VAL A 347 -3.17 21.55 5.98
C VAL A 347 -3.82 22.84 6.44
N LYS A 348 -5.11 22.80 6.79
CA LYS A 348 -5.88 23.98 7.20
C LYS A 348 -5.34 24.57 8.50
N GLY A 349 -5.07 25.87 8.49
CA GLY A 349 -4.46 26.59 9.62
C GLY A 349 -2.94 26.47 9.68
N GLY A 350 -2.32 25.66 8.80
CA GLY A 350 -0.87 25.54 8.65
C GLY A 350 -0.28 26.60 7.71
N LYS A 351 1.02 26.54 7.50
CA LYS A 351 1.73 27.41 6.55
C LYS A 351 1.86 26.76 5.18
N LEU A 352 1.89 27.56 4.14
CA LEU A 352 2.10 27.11 2.77
C LEU A 352 3.42 26.33 2.63
N ALA A 353 4.46 26.71 3.35
CA ALA A 353 5.76 26.04 3.36
C ALA A 353 5.69 24.61 3.95
N ASP A 354 4.72 24.29 4.80
CA ASP A 354 4.58 22.97 5.42
C ASP A 354 3.75 22.01 4.57
N LEU A 355 3.04 22.52 3.56
CA LEU A 355 2.17 21.74 2.69
C LEU A 355 2.87 20.53 2.04
N PRO A 356 4.10 20.69 1.44
CA PRO A 356 4.80 19.54 0.85
C PRO A 356 5.01 18.40 1.84
N VAL A 357 5.48 18.74 3.04
CA VAL A 357 5.78 17.76 4.09
C VAL A 357 4.52 17.07 4.59
N ILE A 358 3.43 17.80 4.76
CA ILE A 358 2.14 17.24 5.21
C ILE A 358 1.62 16.23 4.18
N ILE A 359 1.59 16.63 2.90
CA ILE A 359 1.08 15.77 1.82
C ILE A 359 1.97 14.55 1.60
N ALA A 360 3.29 14.74 1.56
CA ALA A 360 4.24 13.64 1.43
C ALA A 360 4.15 12.64 2.59
N SER A 361 3.86 13.11 3.81
CA SER A 361 3.73 12.24 4.99
C SER A 361 2.57 11.25 4.91
N ILE A 362 1.57 11.50 4.05
CA ILE A 362 0.41 10.61 3.84
C ILE A 362 0.79 9.37 3.01
N ASP A 363 1.80 9.47 2.15
CA ASP A 363 2.19 8.42 1.20
C ASP A 363 1.09 8.14 0.16
N LEU A 364 0.86 9.09 -0.74
CA LEU A 364 -0.18 8.98 -1.76
C LEU A 364 0.29 8.27 -3.03
N CYS A 365 -0.54 7.40 -3.57
CA CYS A 365 -0.42 6.89 -4.94
C CYS A 365 -1.66 7.29 -5.75
N ILE A 366 -1.53 8.27 -6.62
CA ILE A 366 -2.69 8.83 -7.34
C ILE A 366 -3.27 7.84 -8.35
N GLY A 367 -2.45 6.94 -8.90
CA GLY A 367 -2.96 5.87 -9.76
C GLY A 367 -3.93 4.91 -9.05
N GLU A 368 -3.75 4.71 -7.73
CA GLU A 368 -4.66 3.97 -6.85
C GLU A 368 -5.88 4.80 -6.44
N VAL A 369 -5.70 6.10 -6.26
CA VAL A 369 -6.78 7.04 -5.89
C VAL A 369 -7.80 7.14 -7.01
N ASP A 370 -7.36 7.37 -8.24
CA ASP A 370 -8.23 7.62 -9.40
C ASP A 370 -8.80 6.33 -10.04
N ARG A 371 -8.13 5.18 -9.88
CA ARG A 371 -8.53 3.81 -10.36
C ARG A 371 -8.83 3.69 -11.84
#